data_14fd7eba92f35a1d2337510ef489997a
#
_entry.id   14fd7eba92f35a1d2337510ef489997a
#
_cell.length_a   1.000
_cell.length_b   1.000
_cell.length_c   1.000
_cell.angle_alpha   90.00
_cell.angle_beta   90.00
_cell.angle_gamma   90.00
#
_symmetry.space_group_name_H-M   'P 1'
#
loop_
_entity.id
_entity.type
_entity.pdbx_description
1 polymer ?
#
loop_
_entity_poly.entity_id
_entity_poly.type
_entity_poly.pdbx_seq_one_letter_code
_entity_poly.pdbx_strand_id
1 'polypeptide(L)'
;VVLSGLFRTSSVAPQAQQTLSPERMQALIPRGRELALAGDCFGCHSMPQGPMGAGGLAIATPFGTLYSTNITPDKQYGIGNYTRADFHRVMRDGIAPGERNLYPAMPFVFSHITTPDDIDALYAYNMSIPAMPIANKSNTGVFVLPVRPFMDFWTLLNFPDRKVLRNDQRSAEWNRGAYLVEGLAHCGSGHSP
;
A
#
# COMPACT_ATOMS: atom_id res chain seq x y z
N VAL A 1 18.36 9.88 17.32
CA VAL A 1 17.29 8.90 17.18
C VAL A 1 16.03 9.44 17.90
N VAL A 2 15.40 10.50 17.53
CA VAL A 2 14.00 10.86 17.91
C VAL A 2 13.61 12.13 17.12
N LEU A 3 13.37 12.03 15.83
CA LEU A 3 12.83 13.15 15.04
C LEU A 3 11.76 12.72 14.04
N SER A 4 11.52 11.43 13.86
CA SER A 4 10.57 10.92 12.86
C SER A 4 9.09 11.01 13.27
N GLY A 5 8.79 11.39 14.51
CA GLY A 5 7.41 11.46 15.02
C GLY A 5 6.79 12.86 15.08
N LEU A 6 7.54 13.90 14.74
CA LEU A 6 7.13 15.29 15.06
C LEU A 6 6.19 15.93 14.04
N PHE A 7 6.03 15.35 12.85
CA PHE A 7 5.32 16.04 11.75
C PHE A 7 4.14 15.27 11.13
N ARG A 8 3.86 14.05 11.57
CA ARG A 8 2.73 13.28 11.05
C ARG A 8 1.84 12.79 12.20
N THR A 9 0.69 13.42 12.35
CA THR A 9 -0.42 12.80 13.08
C THR A 9 -0.90 11.61 12.27
N SER A 10 -0.97 10.43 12.90
CA SER A 10 -1.49 9.22 12.25
C SER A 10 -2.88 9.50 11.68
N SER A 11 -3.04 9.35 10.37
CA SER A 11 -4.32 9.51 9.66
C SER A 11 -5.24 8.29 9.82
N VAL A 12 -4.82 7.30 10.61
CA VAL A 12 -5.60 6.07 10.85
C VAL A 12 -6.87 6.40 11.60
N ALA A 13 -8.00 6.18 10.95
CA ALA A 13 -9.30 6.36 11.57
C ALA A 13 -9.42 5.48 12.83
N PRO A 14 -10.07 5.94 13.92
CA PRO A 14 -10.25 5.15 15.14
C PRO A 14 -10.85 3.76 14.89
N GLN A 15 -11.68 3.61 13.87
CA GLN A 15 -12.26 2.35 13.44
C GLN A 15 -11.21 1.31 12.99
N ALA A 16 -10.09 1.73 12.42
CA ALA A 16 -9.03 0.82 11.97
C ALA A 16 -8.24 0.18 13.12
N GLN A 17 -8.39 0.68 14.34
CA GLN A 17 -7.79 0.08 15.54
C GLN A 17 -8.53 -1.17 16.04
N GLN A 18 -9.78 -1.37 15.61
CA GLN A 18 -10.59 -2.54 15.98
C GLN A 18 -10.30 -3.71 15.06
N THR A 19 -10.21 -4.90 15.63
CA THR A 19 -10.08 -6.14 14.86
C THR A 19 -11.41 -6.45 14.16
N LEU A 20 -11.35 -6.83 12.89
CA LEU A 20 -12.52 -7.32 12.17
C LEU A 20 -12.91 -8.73 12.67
N SER A 21 -14.20 -9.01 12.76
CA SER A 21 -14.63 -10.39 13.05
C SER A 21 -14.29 -11.32 11.88
N PRO A 22 -14.14 -12.64 12.14
CA PRO A 22 -13.87 -13.61 11.09
C PRO A 22 -14.93 -13.58 9.96
N GLU A 23 -16.20 -13.41 10.30
CA GLU A 23 -17.30 -13.32 9.35
C GLU A 23 -17.16 -12.06 8.47
N ARG A 24 -16.80 -10.94 9.07
CA ARG A 24 -16.57 -9.70 8.33
C ARG A 24 -15.35 -9.82 7.40
N MET A 25 -14.27 -10.46 7.87
CA MET A 25 -13.10 -10.76 7.03
C MET A 25 -13.51 -11.57 5.80
N GLN A 26 -14.26 -12.66 5.99
CA GLN A 26 -14.72 -13.51 4.88
C GLN A 26 -15.62 -12.73 3.89
N ALA A 27 -16.52 -11.92 4.39
CA ALA A 27 -17.43 -11.13 3.54
C ALA A 27 -16.71 -10.09 2.69
N LEU A 28 -15.53 -9.63 3.12
CA LEU A 28 -14.74 -8.62 2.42
C LEU A 28 -13.81 -9.18 1.33
N ILE A 29 -13.48 -10.48 1.37
CA ILE A 29 -12.51 -11.11 0.45
C ILE A 29 -12.85 -10.87 -1.03
N PRO A 30 -14.09 -11.07 -1.53
CA PRO A 30 -14.39 -10.87 -2.95
C PRO A 30 -14.11 -9.43 -3.40
N ARG A 31 -14.54 -8.45 -2.60
CA ARG A 31 -14.27 -7.03 -2.88
C ARG A 31 -12.77 -6.72 -2.84
N GLY A 32 -12.05 -7.26 -1.87
CA GLY A 32 -10.60 -7.11 -1.76
C GLY A 32 -9.85 -7.66 -2.96
N ARG A 33 -10.31 -8.80 -3.52
CA ARG A 33 -9.76 -9.38 -4.73
C ARG A 33 -9.94 -8.45 -5.93
N GLU A 34 -11.12 -7.90 -6.13
CA GLU A 34 -11.39 -6.94 -7.22
C GLU A 34 -10.50 -5.70 -7.10
N LEU A 35 -10.36 -5.16 -5.90
CA LEU A 35 -9.52 -3.99 -5.63
C LEU A 35 -8.04 -4.28 -5.84
N ALA A 36 -7.56 -5.44 -5.42
CA ALA A 36 -6.17 -5.85 -5.62
C ALA A 36 -5.82 -6.02 -7.10
N LEU A 37 -6.78 -6.48 -7.91
CA LEU A 37 -6.65 -6.55 -9.37
C LEU A 37 -6.67 -5.14 -9.99
N ALA A 38 -7.59 -4.27 -9.57
CA ALA A 38 -7.68 -2.90 -10.07
C ALA A 38 -6.43 -2.07 -9.73
N GLY A 39 -5.81 -2.32 -8.57
CA GLY A 39 -4.60 -1.66 -8.12
C GLY A 39 -3.31 -2.34 -8.57
N ASP A 40 -3.40 -3.39 -9.36
CA ASP A 40 -2.26 -4.19 -9.86
C ASP A 40 -1.26 -4.60 -8.76
N CYS A 41 -1.77 -4.92 -7.57
CA CYS A 41 -0.93 -5.23 -6.41
C CYS A 41 0.07 -6.37 -6.72
N PHE A 42 -0.39 -7.40 -7.39
CA PHE A 42 0.42 -8.59 -7.67
C PHE A 42 1.30 -8.46 -8.91
N GLY A 43 1.03 -7.49 -9.81
CA GLY A 43 1.93 -7.14 -10.88
C GLY A 43 3.28 -6.64 -10.37
N CYS A 44 3.25 -5.83 -9.29
CA CYS A 44 4.47 -5.40 -8.60
C CYS A 44 4.95 -6.41 -7.55
N HIS A 45 4.03 -6.99 -6.76
CA HIS A 45 4.39 -7.84 -5.63
C HIS A 45 4.53 -9.33 -5.98
N SER A 46 4.77 -9.67 -7.25
CA SER A 46 5.14 -11.02 -7.69
C SER A 46 6.25 -10.95 -8.73
N MET A 47 7.10 -11.95 -8.78
CA MET A 47 7.99 -12.13 -9.92
C MET A 47 7.21 -12.74 -11.10
N PRO A 48 7.59 -12.44 -12.35
CA PRO A 48 7.06 -13.19 -13.49
C PRO A 48 7.19 -14.70 -13.25
N GLN A 49 6.07 -15.43 -13.38
CA GLN A 49 5.98 -16.88 -13.10
C GLN A 49 6.30 -17.30 -11.65
N GLY A 50 6.47 -16.33 -10.74
CA GLY A 50 6.66 -16.59 -9.31
C GLY A 50 5.34 -16.71 -8.54
N PRO A 51 5.39 -17.11 -7.27
CA PRO A 51 4.21 -17.17 -6.42
C PRO A 51 3.59 -15.79 -6.23
N MET A 52 2.26 -15.74 -6.28
CA MET A 52 1.48 -14.52 -6.13
C MET A 52 1.74 -13.85 -4.76
N GLY A 53 2.09 -12.59 -4.78
CA GLY A 53 2.31 -11.79 -3.58
C GLY A 53 3.64 -12.02 -2.86
N ALA A 54 4.50 -12.92 -3.35
CA ALA A 54 5.77 -13.27 -2.70
C ALA A 54 6.86 -12.19 -2.86
N GLY A 55 6.60 -11.12 -3.61
CA GLY A 55 7.56 -10.05 -3.85
C GLY A 55 8.70 -10.43 -4.77
N GLY A 56 9.79 -9.66 -4.71
CA GLY A 56 11.04 -9.95 -5.40
C GLY A 56 11.19 -9.34 -6.80
N LEU A 57 10.16 -8.64 -7.31
CA LEU A 57 10.26 -7.90 -8.57
C LEU A 57 11.27 -6.77 -8.43
N ALA A 58 12.20 -6.69 -9.39
CA ALA A 58 13.21 -5.63 -9.43
C ALA A 58 12.63 -4.37 -10.09
N ILE A 59 12.70 -3.25 -9.41
CA ILE A 59 12.33 -1.92 -9.89
C ILE A 59 13.60 -1.11 -10.02
N ALA A 60 14.12 -1.01 -11.23
CA ALA A 60 15.34 -0.26 -11.50
C ALA A 60 15.09 1.24 -11.44
N THR A 61 15.99 1.97 -10.79
CA THR A 61 15.98 3.43 -10.71
C THR A 61 17.38 3.97 -10.98
N PRO A 62 17.55 5.26 -11.29
CA PRO A 62 18.89 5.87 -11.41
C PRO A 62 19.75 5.78 -10.13
N PHE A 63 19.11 5.51 -8.98
CA PHE A 63 19.77 5.48 -7.66
C PHE A 63 20.07 4.06 -7.17
N GLY A 64 19.65 3.05 -7.89
CA GLY A 64 19.77 1.64 -7.52
C GLY A 64 18.49 0.87 -7.77
N THR A 65 18.45 -0.37 -7.34
CA THR A 65 17.30 -1.25 -7.52
C THR A 65 16.53 -1.40 -6.21
N LEU A 66 15.24 -1.14 -6.27
CA LEU A 66 14.29 -1.51 -5.24
C LEU A 66 13.70 -2.89 -5.57
N TYR A 67 13.47 -3.71 -4.56
CA TYR A 67 12.75 -4.97 -4.72
C TYR A 67 11.42 -4.90 -4.00
N SER A 68 10.36 -5.32 -4.71
CA SER A 68 9.05 -5.42 -4.10
C SER A 68 9.06 -6.44 -2.96
N THR A 69 8.28 -6.15 -1.92
CA THR A 69 8.23 -6.99 -0.73
C THR A 69 7.16 -8.06 -0.82
N ASN A 70 7.34 -9.12 -0.04
CA ASN A 70 6.34 -10.15 0.18
C ASN A 70 5.14 -9.55 0.92
N ILE A 71 3.95 -9.63 0.33
CA ILE A 71 2.67 -9.15 0.89
C ILE A 71 1.70 -10.28 1.21
N THR A 72 2.20 -11.53 1.22
CA THR A 72 1.40 -12.69 1.67
C THR A 72 1.28 -12.70 3.20
N PRO A 73 0.34 -13.48 3.78
CA PRO A 73 0.19 -13.57 5.23
C PRO A 73 1.28 -14.43 5.90
N ASP A 74 2.46 -14.55 5.29
CA ASP A 74 3.61 -15.16 5.94
C ASP A 74 4.08 -14.28 7.11
N LYS A 75 4.28 -14.90 8.30
CA LYS A 75 4.62 -14.17 9.51
C LYS A 75 6.10 -13.77 9.60
N GLN A 76 6.97 -14.44 8.86
CA GLN A 76 8.41 -14.19 8.91
C GLN A 76 8.85 -13.20 7.84
N TYR A 77 8.33 -13.32 6.62
CA TYR A 77 8.81 -12.57 5.47
C TYR A 77 7.75 -11.67 4.84
N GLY A 78 6.47 -11.93 5.14
CA GLY A 78 5.34 -11.19 4.60
C GLY A 78 4.71 -10.22 5.61
N ILE A 79 3.40 -10.03 5.43
CA ILE A 79 2.60 -9.11 6.25
C ILE A 79 1.73 -9.82 7.30
N GLY A 80 2.00 -11.11 7.58
CA GLY A 80 1.16 -11.94 8.48
C GLY A 80 1.09 -11.46 9.93
N ASN A 81 2.00 -10.58 10.34
CA ASN A 81 1.98 -9.93 11.66
C ASN A 81 1.42 -8.50 11.63
N TYR A 82 1.00 -8.01 10.46
CA TYR A 82 0.42 -6.66 10.37
C TYR A 82 -0.98 -6.67 10.98
N THR A 83 -1.21 -5.71 11.85
CA THR A 83 -2.57 -5.39 12.28
C THR A 83 -3.32 -4.68 11.15
N ARG A 84 -4.64 -4.61 11.26
CA ARG A 84 -5.47 -3.79 10.39
C ARG A 84 -4.99 -2.34 10.34
N ALA A 85 -4.65 -1.78 11.51
CA ALA A 85 -4.12 -0.41 11.61
C ALA A 85 -2.79 -0.24 10.88
N ASP A 86 -1.88 -1.22 10.96
CA ASP A 86 -0.61 -1.19 10.21
C ASP A 86 -0.86 -1.17 8.71
N PHE A 87 -1.79 -1.99 8.22
CA PHE A 87 -2.12 -2.04 6.81
C PHE A 87 -2.73 -0.72 6.32
N HIS A 88 -3.61 -0.10 7.13
CA HIS A 88 -4.12 1.24 6.85
C HIS A 88 -3.00 2.29 6.75
N ARG A 89 -2.04 2.28 7.68
CA ARG A 89 -0.89 3.20 7.64
C ARG A 89 -0.02 3.00 6.40
N VAL A 90 0.21 1.75 6.01
CA VAL A 90 0.94 1.44 4.77
C VAL A 90 0.24 2.06 3.56
N MET A 91 -1.06 1.86 3.42
CA MET A 91 -1.83 2.29 2.25
C MET A 91 -2.06 3.80 2.20
N ARG A 92 -2.23 4.44 3.36
CA ARG A 92 -2.57 5.86 3.44
C ARG A 92 -1.38 6.77 3.67
N ASP A 93 -0.45 6.34 4.52
CA ASP A 93 0.63 7.20 5.00
C ASP A 93 1.99 6.79 4.42
N GLY A 94 2.08 5.60 3.80
CA GLY A 94 3.35 5.04 3.35
C GLY A 94 4.27 4.66 4.51
N ILE A 95 3.71 4.28 5.66
CA ILE A 95 4.46 3.92 6.87
C ILE A 95 4.17 2.47 7.25
N ALA A 96 5.20 1.64 7.25
CA ALA A 96 5.13 0.26 7.71
C ALA A 96 5.46 0.14 9.21
N PRO A 97 5.16 -1.00 9.86
CA PRO A 97 5.51 -1.25 11.26
C PRO A 97 6.96 -0.89 11.59
N GLY A 98 7.18 -0.38 12.81
CA GLY A 98 8.48 0.13 13.24
C GLY A 98 8.81 1.51 12.69
N GLU A 99 7.81 2.32 12.37
CA GLU A 99 7.93 3.69 11.82
C GLU A 99 8.80 3.72 10.54
N ARG A 100 8.70 2.68 9.73
CA ARG A 100 9.51 2.51 8.54
C ARG A 100 8.82 3.14 7.32
N ASN A 101 9.33 4.29 6.87
CA ASN A 101 8.86 4.93 5.66
C ASN A 101 9.04 4.04 4.43
N LEU A 102 8.04 3.99 3.57
CA LEU A 102 8.13 3.34 2.27
C LEU A 102 8.81 4.26 1.25
N TYR A 103 9.39 3.66 0.23
CA TYR A 103 9.82 4.40 -0.95
C TYR A 103 8.62 4.65 -1.87
N PRO A 104 8.59 5.78 -2.62
CA PRO A 104 7.49 6.12 -3.51
C PRO A 104 7.25 5.17 -4.67
N ALA A 105 8.12 4.16 -4.86
CA ALA A 105 7.87 3.03 -5.74
C ALA A 105 6.61 2.24 -5.33
N MET A 106 6.26 2.23 -4.04
CA MET A 106 4.90 1.90 -3.60
C MET A 106 4.03 3.15 -3.76
N PRO A 107 2.96 3.11 -4.58
CA PRO A 107 2.21 4.31 -4.97
C PRO A 107 1.26 4.82 -3.87
N PHE A 108 1.75 4.93 -2.61
CA PHE A 108 0.94 5.40 -1.48
C PHE A 108 0.45 6.85 -1.66
N VAL A 109 1.14 7.66 -2.45
CA VAL A 109 0.69 9.01 -2.83
C VAL A 109 -0.59 9.02 -3.68
N PHE A 110 -0.99 7.88 -4.21
CA PHE A 110 -2.27 7.66 -4.88
C PHE A 110 -3.23 6.88 -3.99
N SER A 111 -2.76 5.79 -3.37
CA SER A 111 -3.62 4.93 -2.55
C SER A 111 -4.11 5.60 -1.25
N HIS A 112 -3.54 6.74 -0.83
CA HIS A 112 -3.96 7.44 0.39
C HIS A 112 -5.43 7.88 0.38
N ILE A 113 -6.02 8.07 -0.80
CA ILE A 113 -7.45 8.42 -0.97
C ILE A 113 -8.36 7.20 -0.87
N THR A 114 -7.81 5.98 -0.79
CA THR A 114 -8.61 4.76 -0.67
C THR A 114 -9.43 4.78 0.62
N THR A 115 -10.72 4.49 0.49
CA THR A 115 -11.62 4.51 1.64
C THR A 115 -11.23 3.45 2.68
N PRO A 116 -11.53 3.69 3.97
CA PRO A 116 -11.24 2.69 5.00
C PRO A 116 -11.87 1.32 4.71
N ASP A 117 -13.08 1.28 4.18
CA ASP A 117 -13.77 0.03 3.83
C ASP A 117 -13.06 -0.72 2.69
N ASP A 118 -12.52 -0.01 1.71
CA ASP A 118 -11.76 -0.61 0.61
C ASP A 118 -10.38 -1.09 1.09
N ILE A 119 -9.73 -0.38 2.02
CA ILE A 119 -8.50 -0.86 2.66
C ILE A 119 -8.77 -2.12 3.50
N ASP A 120 -9.87 -2.17 4.22
CA ASP A 120 -10.29 -3.37 4.97
C ASP A 120 -10.51 -4.57 4.05
N ALA A 121 -11.11 -4.35 2.90
CA ALA A 121 -11.31 -5.39 1.91
C ALA A 121 -9.99 -5.90 1.34
N LEU A 122 -9.06 -4.99 1.02
CA LEU A 122 -7.70 -5.34 0.59
C LEU A 122 -6.96 -6.12 1.67
N TYR A 123 -7.04 -5.68 2.94
CA TYR A 123 -6.46 -6.39 4.08
C TYR A 123 -7.00 -7.81 4.20
N ALA A 124 -8.34 -7.96 4.17
CA ALA A 124 -8.99 -9.27 4.25
C ALA A 124 -8.54 -10.21 3.13
N TYR A 125 -8.43 -9.70 1.90
CA TYR A 125 -7.98 -10.49 0.76
C TYR A 125 -6.51 -10.89 0.89
N ASN A 126 -5.61 -9.95 1.22
CA ASN A 126 -4.18 -10.27 1.40
C ASN A 126 -3.94 -11.28 2.54
N MET A 127 -4.76 -11.23 3.60
CA MET A 127 -4.70 -12.21 4.68
C MET A 127 -5.31 -13.57 4.32
N SER A 128 -6.03 -13.69 3.20
CA SER A 128 -6.70 -14.93 2.75
C SER A 128 -5.90 -15.71 1.71
N ILE A 129 -4.90 -15.10 1.07
CA ILE A 129 -4.07 -15.80 0.07
C ILE A 129 -3.06 -16.74 0.75
N PRO A 130 -2.49 -17.72 0.01
CA PRO A 130 -1.48 -18.61 0.57
C PRO A 130 -0.26 -17.86 1.12
N ALA A 131 0.18 -18.20 2.33
CA ALA A 131 1.43 -17.70 2.88
C ALA A 131 2.62 -18.28 2.12
N MET A 132 3.56 -17.39 1.71
CA MET A 132 4.76 -17.78 0.97
C MET A 132 5.99 -17.49 1.82
N PRO A 133 6.73 -18.49 2.32
CA PRO A 133 7.90 -18.30 3.16
C PRO A 133 9.14 -17.90 2.32
N ILE A 134 9.02 -16.84 1.56
CA ILE A 134 10.07 -16.33 0.66
C ILE A 134 10.60 -15.02 1.21
N ALA A 135 11.90 -15.01 1.52
CA ALA A 135 12.59 -13.86 2.08
C ALA A 135 12.64 -12.68 1.10
N ASN A 136 12.45 -11.48 1.63
CA ASN A 136 12.57 -10.25 0.86
C ASN A 136 14.02 -10.04 0.40
N LYS A 137 14.20 -9.61 -0.86
CA LYS A 137 15.52 -9.23 -1.38
C LYS A 137 15.94 -7.87 -0.81
N SER A 138 17.23 -7.70 -0.58
CA SER A 138 17.82 -6.42 -0.19
C SER A 138 17.88 -5.47 -1.37
N ASN A 139 17.50 -4.21 -1.14
CA ASN A 139 17.68 -3.14 -2.12
C ASN A 139 19.17 -2.88 -2.40
N THR A 140 19.47 -2.20 -3.51
CA THR A 140 20.86 -1.87 -3.90
C THR A 140 21.06 -0.36 -4.07
N GLY A 141 22.29 0.06 -4.37
CA GLY A 141 22.63 1.46 -4.58
C GLY A 141 22.41 2.31 -3.32
N VAL A 142 21.90 3.52 -3.47
CA VAL A 142 21.68 4.43 -2.32
C VAL A 142 20.65 3.89 -1.32
N PHE A 143 19.82 2.93 -1.72
CA PHE A 143 18.78 2.37 -0.85
C PHE A 143 19.29 1.43 0.25
N VAL A 144 20.60 1.08 0.23
CA VAL A 144 21.27 0.39 1.36
C VAL A 144 21.70 1.36 2.45
N LEU A 145 21.78 2.66 2.14
CA LEU A 145 22.12 3.70 3.11
C LEU A 145 20.88 4.02 3.98
N PRO A 146 21.08 4.64 5.16
CA PRO A 146 19.97 5.02 6.04
C PRO A 146 19.24 6.27 5.52
N VAL A 147 18.77 6.23 4.27
CA VAL A 147 18.06 7.36 3.62
C VAL A 147 16.57 7.42 3.93
N ARG A 148 16.00 6.36 4.55
CA ARG A 148 14.56 6.32 4.87
C ARG A 148 14.05 7.48 5.72
N PRO A 149 14.77 8.02 6.71
CA PRO A 149 14.32 9.20 7.45
C PRO A 149 14.12 10.43 6.57
N PHE A 150 14.83 10.54 5.44
CA PHE A 150 14.62 11.63 4.48
C PHE A 150 13.30 11.51 3.70
N MET A 151 12.67 10.34 3.73
CA MET A 151 11.36 10.14 3.10
C MET A 151 10.25 10.95 3.79
N ASP A 152 10.38 11.27 5.08
CA ASP A 152 9.45 12.17 5.75
C ASP A 152 9.47 13.56 5.10
N PHE A 153 10.67 14.10 4.86
CA PHE A 153 10.82 15.38 4.19
C PHE A 153 10.34 15.32 2.73
N TRP A 154 10.70 14.27 1.99
CA TRP A 154 10.22 14.07 0.63
C TRP A 154 8.68 14.03 0.59
N THR A 155 8.08 13.29 1.51
CA THR A 155 6.63 13.16 1.59
C THR A 155 5.97 14.49 1.95
N LEU A 156 6.55 15.26 2.88
CA LEU A 156 6.06 16.59 3.23
C LEU A 156 5.96 17.52 2.00
N LEU A 157 6.93 17.42 1.10
CA LEU A 157 6.97 18.26 -0.11
C LEU A 157 6.11 17.71 -1.27
N ASN A 158 5.94 16.39 -1.35
CA ASN A 158 5.36 15.73 -2.52
C ASN A 158 4.06 14.99 -2.22
N PHE A 159 3.61 14.97 -0.97
CA PHE A 159 2.35 14.30 -0.63
C PHE A 159 1.18 15.23 -0.99
N PRO A 160 0.39 14.89 -2.00
CA PRO A 160 -0.72 15.75 -2.39
C PRO A 160 -1.83 15.67 -1.34
N ASP A 161 -2.38 16.80 -0.94
CA ASP A 161 -3.66 16.84 -0.21
C ASP A 161 -4.80 16.52 -1.19
N ARG A 162 -4.79 15.31 -1.72
CA ARG A 162 -5.82 14.83 -2.64
C ARG A 162 -6.97 14.25 -1.84
N LYS A 163 -8.16 14.74 -2.12
CA LYS A 163 -9.41 14.11 -1.69
C LYS A 163 -10.15 13.69 -2.95
N VAL A 164 -10.68 12.48 -2.96
CA VAL A 164 -11.65 12.12 -3.99
C VAL A 164 -12.88 12.99 -3.77
N LEU A 165 -13.03 13.98 -4.59
CA LEU A 165 -14.23 14.82 -4.60
C LEU A 165 -15.30 14.06 -5.40
N ARG A 166 -16.30 13.55 -4.68
CA ARG A 166 -17.52 13.07 -5.34
C ARG A 166 -18.14 14.22 -6.13
N ASN A 167 -18.38 13.97 -7.39
CA ASN A 167 -19.10 14.91 -8.24
C ASN A 167 -20.58 14.51 -8.27
N ASP A 168 -21.42 15.27 -7.56
CA ASP A 168 -22.86 15.00 -7.45
C ASP A 168 -23.63 15.24 -8.77
N GLN A 169 -22.99 15.86 -9.78
CA GLN A 169 -23.55 16.01 -11.12
C GLN A 169 -23.27 14.81 -12.03
N ARG A 170 -22.53 13.81 -11.55
CA ARG A 170 -22.15 12.60 -12.28
C ARG A 170 -22.80 11.36 -11.66
N SER A 171 -22.90 10.28 -12.46
CA SER A 171 -23.44 9.01 -11.98
C SER A 171 -22.56 8.37 -10.90
N ALA A 172 -23.11 7.38 -10.19
CA ALA A 172 -22.36 6.60 -9.21
C ALA A 172 -21.19 5.83 -9.86
N GLU A 173 -21.42 5.29 -11.06
CA GLU A 173 -20.40 4.56 -11.83
C GLU A 173 -19.26 5.49 -12.25
N TRP A 174 -19.59 6.70 -12.70
CA TRP A 174 -18.56 7.69 -13.03
C TRP A 174 -17.71 8.04 -11.81
N ASN A 175 -18.36 8.32 -10.67
CA ASN A 175 -17.66 8.63 -9.42
C ASN A 175 -16.80 7.44 -8.94
N ARG A 176 -17.27 6.21 -9.11
CA ARG A 176 -16.50 5.01 -8.80
C ARG A 176 -15.29 4.86 -9.73
N GLY A 177 -15.46 5.10 -11.03
CA GLY A 177 -14.37 5.10 -12.01
C GLY A 177 -13.31 6.14 -11.68
N ALA A 178 -13.70 7.39 -11.42
CA ALA A 178 -12.80 8.46 -11.02
C ALA A 178 -12.01 8.10 -9.76
N TYR A 179 -12.68 7.58 -8.73
CA TYR A 179 -12.05 7.11 -7.51
C TYR A 179 -10.99 6.03 -7.75
N LEU A 180 -11.24 5.06 -8.62
CA LEU A 180 -10.29 4.00 -8.93
C LEU A 180 -9.10 4.56 -9.73
N VAL A 181 -9.34 5.35 -10.77
CA VAL A 181 -8.32 5.92 -11.67
C VAL A 181 -7.38 6.86 -10.93
N GLU A 182 -7.96 7.76 -10.11
CA GLU A 182 -7.20 8.77 -9.34
C GLU A 182 -6.48 8.18 -8.13
N GLY A 183 -7.00 7.08 -7.61
CA GLY A 183 -6.54 6.41 -6.39
C GLY A 183 -5.80 5.12 -6.68
N LEU A 184 -6.44 4.03 -6.31
CA LEU A 184 -5.82 2.70 -6.22
C LEU A 184 -5.19 2.21 -7.53
N ALA A 185 -5.82 2.45 -8.67
CA ALA A 185 -5.29 2.09 -9.98
C ALA A 185 -4.14 2.99 -10.44
N HIS A 186 -3.88 4.09 -9.76
CA HIS A 186 -2.77 5.04 -9.95
C HIS A 186 -2.44 5.36 -11.42
N CYS A 187 -3.47 5.40 -12.29
CA CYS A 187 -3.29 5.65 -13.73
C CYS A 187 -2.57 6.97 -14.02
N GLY A 188 -2.78 7.98 -13.17
CA GLY A 188 -2.09 9.27 -13.25
C GLY A 188 -0.57 9.19 -13.05
N SER A 189 -0.03 8.10 -12.49
CA SER A 189 1.41 7.94 -12.32
C SER A 189 2.17 7.77 -13.64
N GLY A 190 1.49 7.27 -14.68
CA GLY A 190 2.07 7.03 -16.00
C GLY A 190 1.39 7.82 -17.13
N HIS A 191 0.23 8.45 -16.86
CA HIS A 191 -0.60 9.09 -17.89
C HIS A 191 -0.92 10.56 -17.60
N SER A 192 -0.22 11.20 -16.67
CA SER A 192 -0.28 12.66 -16.46
C SER A 192 0.90 13.35 -17.13
N PRO A 193 0.72 14.60 -17.64
CA PRO A 193 1.83 15.40 -18.15
C PRO A 193 2.81 15.79 -17.07
#